data_f3136fd4cbcb7c172e0188091e5a306d
#
_entry.id   f3136fd4cbcb7c172e0188091e5a306d
#
_cell.length_a   1.000
_cell.length_b   1.000
_cell.length_c   1.000
_cell.angle_alpha   90.00
_cell.angle_beta   90.00
_cell.angle_gamma   90.00
#
_symmetry.space_group_name_H-M   'P 1'
#
loop_
_entity.id
_entity.type
_entity.pdbx_description
1 polymer ?
#
loop_
_entity_poly.entity_id
_entity_poly.type
_entity_poly.pdbx_seq_one_letter_code
_entity_poly.pdbx_strand_id
1 'polypeptide(L)'
;VGCAVGIYYYLYSDSTDSEDLGDIVVIDSNGKEHTFSEYPSRVAITNTYSATVMRMLDIDPSVLVGVSGDFYDETLWPELSKVDQVQYSAHSEIDFEALLDAQPEIYIVFATNGMVDTGAIREKLDPVGIKVVALDFYKYDSLRYEIEVLATMFGKENEMNELFAEFDEIESMVASKFENFDDSQRRTIVMEHHASLTRDPVVLTGTSQWTDVIYRAGGINVFEDLPGHTTHVDMEAIIDKNPDVIMFDGITFDLGYNSYDEEGNTCKNHMEHIVERPGFDSMQAVVNDKMLVMSGEFAGPMMIHGMPTLAKYLHPDLFSEVDAESYLDDYFTKYHGVERIGKFVCDYALE
;
A
#
# COMPACT_ATOMS: atom_id res chain seq x y z
N VAL A 1 -2.89 18.76 25.70
CA VAL A 1 -4.36 18.76 25.77
C VAL A 1 -4.76 17.32 25.57
N GLY A 2 -5.29 16.65 26.61
CA GLY A 2 -5.47 15.20 26.63
C GLY A 2 -6.62 14.75 25.75
N CYS A 3 -6.38 13.71 24.95
CA CYS A 3 -7.42 12.90 24.30
C CYS A 3 -7.98 11.93 25.34
N ALA A 4 -9.30 11.97 25.54
CA ALA A 4 -10.01 11.02 26.38
C ALA A 4 -10.31 9.77 25.54
N VAL A 5 -9.67 8.65 25.90
CA VAL A 5 -10.00 7.32 25.38
C VAL A 5 -11.23 6.83 26.15
N GLY A 6 -12.35 6.67 25.46
CA GLY A 6 -13.56 6.08 26.04
C GLY A 6 -13.43 4.55 26.06
N ILE A 7 -13.26 3.98 27.26
CA ILE A 7 -13.28 2.53 27.47
C ILE A 7 -14.72 2.12 27.71
N TYR A 8 -15.30 1.31 26.83
CA TYR A 8 -16.59 0.65 27.05
C TYR A 8 -16.35 -0.74 27.64
N TYR A 9 -16.94 -0.99 28.82
CA TYR A 9 -16.98 -2.31 29.45
C TYR A 9 -18.19 -3.10 28.95
N TYR A 10 -17.96 -4.29 28.44
CA TYR A 10 -19.00 -5.28 28.19
C TYR A 10 -19.29 -6.11 29.45
N LEU A 11 -20.57 -6.22 29.81
CA LEU A 11 -21.05 -7.18 30.82
C LEU A 11 -21.51 -8.46 30.10
N TYR A 12 -20.89 -9.55 30.45
CA TYR A 12 -21.26 -10.89 29.98
C TYR A 12 -22.60 -11.33 30.58
N SER A 13 -23.57 -11.71 29.76
CA SER A 13 -24.72 -12.52 30.17
C SER A 13 -24.95 -13.64 29.16
N ASP A 14 -24.91 -14.85 29.69
CA ASP A 14 -25.09 -16.10 28.98
C ASP A 14 -26.57 -16.31 28.65
N SER A 15 -26.99 -16.15 27.40
CA SER A 15 -28.30 -16.60 26.90
C SER A 15 -28.21 -16.77 25.37
N THR A 16 -28.67 -17.91 24.89
CA THR A 16 -28.84 -18.30 23.49
C THR A 16 -29.98 -17.48 22.83
N ASP A 17 -29.72 -16.20 22.62
CA ASP A 17 -30.51 -15.32 21.76
C ASP A 17 -29.53 -14.71 20.73
N SER A 18 -29.96 -14.48 19.50
CA SER A 18 -29.22 -13.70 18.51
C SER A 18 -28.76 -12.41 19.19
N GLU A 19 -27.44 -12.27 19.40
CA GLU A 19 -26.88 -11.05 19.99
C GLU A 19 -27.37 -9.86 19.17
N ASP A 20 -28.14 -9.00 19.80
CA ASP A 20 -28.40 -7.66 19.28
C ASP A 20 -27.06 -6.91 19.40
N LEU A 21 -26.25 -6.97 18.34
CA LEU A 21 -24.88 -6.40 18.27
C LEU A 21 -24.89 -4.87 18.48
N GLY A 22 -26.08 -4.25 18.56
CA GLY A 22 -26.20 -2.80 18.51
C GLY A 22 -25.79 -2.25 17.14
N ASP A 23 -25.92 -0.95 16.95
CA ASP A 23 -25.49 -0.31 15.72
C ASP A 23 -23.96 -0.30 15.65
N ILE A 24 -23.40 -0.86 14.57
CA ILE A 24 -21.97 -0.75 14.22
C ILE A 24 -21.76 0.63 13.60
N VAL A 25 -20.99 1.48 14.23
CA VAL A 25 -20.73 2.85 13.77
C VAL A 25 -19.25 3.03 13.47
N VAL A 26 -18.94 3.45 12.25
CA VAL A 26 -17.58 3.76 11.81
C VAL A 26 -17.52 5.10 11.08
N ILE A 27 -16.36 5.72 11.07
CA ILE A 27 -16.08 6.94 10.31
C ILE A 27 -15.05 6.60 9.25
N ASP A 28 -15.31 6.89 7.99
CA ASP A 28 -14.37 6.63 6.90
C ASP A 28 -13.28 7.71 6.76
N SER A 29 -12.31 7.49 5.90
CA SER A 29 -11.17 8.41 5.70
C SER A 29 -11.55 9.78 5.14
N ASN A 30 -12.79 9.95 4.66
CA ASN A 30 -13.36 11.26 4.29
C ASN A 30 -14.16 11.90 5.42
N GLY A 31 -14.20 11.29 6.62
CA GLY A 31 -14.91 11.78 7.78
C GLY A 31 -16.42 11.54 7.74
N LYS A 32 -16.93 10.69 6.83
CA LYS A 32 -18.35 10.30 6.80
C LYS A 32 -18.60 9.18 7.79
N GLU A 33 -19.62 9.37 8.63
CA GLU A 33 -20.14 8.34 9.53
C GLU A 33 -21.04 7.36 8.76
N HIS A 34 -20.84 6.07 9.06
CA HIS A 34 -21.64 4.97 8.54
C HIS A 34 -22.15 4.13 9.71
N THR A 35 -23.43 3.78 9.65
CA THR A 35 -24.10 2.94 10.66
C THR A 35 -24.62 1.68 9.99
N PHE A 36 -24.33 0.51 10.56
CA PHE A 36 -24.81 -0.79 10.11
C PHE A 36 -25.50 -1.50 11.27
N SER A 37 -26.63 -2.15 10.99
CA SER A 37 -27.35 -2.97 11.98
C SER A 37 -26.84 -4.40 12.07
N GLU A 38 -26.03 -4.82 11.11
CA GLU A 38 -25.40 -6.14 11.00
C GLU A 38 -24.11 -6.05 10.21
N TYR A 39 -23.27 -7.07 10.30
CA TYR A 39 -22.04 -7.13 9.50
C TYR A 39 -22.36 -7.21 8.01
N PRO A 40 -21.67 -6.45 7.14
CA PRO A 40 -21.92 -6.48 5.72
C PRO A 40 -21.69 -7.85 5.11
N SER A 41 -22.61 -8.29 4.27
CA SER A 41 -22.55 -9.59 3.60
C SER A 41 -22.33 -9.50 2.08
N ARG A 42 -22.48 -8.28 1.53
CA ARG A 42 -22.35 -8.02 0.09
C ARG A 42 -21.55 -6.73 -0.13
N VAL A 43 -20.31 -6.89 -0.56
CA VAL A 43 -19.36 -5.78 -0.68
C VAL A 43 -18.79 -5.73 -2.10
N ALA A 44 -18.70 -4.54 -2.67
CA ALA A 44 -17.88 -4.27 -3.84
C ALA A 44 -16.63 -3.47 -3.45
N ILE A 45 -15.54 -3.68 -4.16
CA ILE A 45 -14.25 -3.00 -3.94
C ILE A 45 -13.62 -2.51 -5.24
N THR A 46 -12.90 -1.39 -5.17
CA THR A 46 -12.24 -0.82 -6.35
C THR A 46 -10.81 -1.29 -6.55
N ASN A 47 -10.13 -1.80 -5.51
CA ASN A 47 -8.68 -2.01 -5.56
C ASN A 47 -8.21 -3.22 -4.76
N THR A 48 -7.01 -3.70 -5.10
CA THR A 48 -6.38 -4.85 -4.48
C THR A 48 -6.01 -4.62 -3.01
N TYR A 49 -5.80 -3.38 -2.58
CA TYR A 49 -5.44 -3.05 -1.19
C TYR A 49 -6.57 -3.41 -0.22
N SER A 50 -7.82 -3.09 -0.60
CA SER A 50 -8.99 -3.48 0.19
C SER A 50 -9.07 -5.00 0.36
N ALA A 51 -8.90 -5.77 -0.73
CA ALA A 51 -8.92 -7.22 -0.67
C ALA A 51 -7.77 -7.79 0.16
N THR A 52 -6.59 -7.19 0.07
CA THR A 52 -5.42 -7.57 0.86
C THR A 52 -5.69 -7.39 2.36
N VAL A 53 -6.23 -6.23 2.76
CA VAL A 53 -6.57 -5.98 4.17
C VAL A 53 -7.70 -6.90 4.64
N MET A 54 -8.69 -7.19 3.80
CA MET A 54 -9.72 -8.18 4.12
C MET A 54 -9.12 -9.57 4.40
N ARG A 55 -8.12 -9.99 3.63
CA ARG A 55 -7.39 -11.25 3.91
C ARG A 55 -6.57 -11.17 5.20
N MET A 56 -5.88 -10.04 5.46
CA MET A 56 -5.14 -9.84 6.70
C MET A 56 -6.02 -9.95 7.95
N LEU A 57 -7.30 -9.59 7.80
CA LEU A 57 -8.31 -9.66 8.86
C LEU A 57 -9.12 -10.97 8.83
N ASP A 58 -8.76 -11.95 7.99
CA ASP A 58 -9.51 -13.20 7.82
C ASP A 58 -11.02 -12.96 7.57
N ILE A 59 -11.35 -11.96 6.75
CA ILE A 59 -12.72 -11.72 6.29
C ILE A 59 -13.00 -12.67 5.14
N ASP A 60 -14.12 -13.42 5.23
CA ASP A 60 -14.52 -14.38 4.23
C ASP A 60 -14.68 -13.71 2.84
N PRO A 61 -13.90 -14.09 1.82
CA PRO A 61 -13.97 -13.48 0.49
C PRO A 61 -15.33 -13.68 -0.21
N SER A 62 -16.19 -14.58 0.29
CA SER A 62 -17.53 -14.78 -0.26
C SER A 62 -18.45 -13.56 -0.09
N VAL A 63 -18.08 -12.59 0.76
CA VAL A 63 -18.80 -11.33 0.88
C VAL A 63 -18.58 -10.42 -0.34
N LEU A 64 -17.53 -10.66 -1.13
CA LEU A 64 -17.21 -9.85 -2.31
C LEU A 64 -18.09 -10.24 -3.49
N VAL A 65 -18.92 -9.30 -3.94
CA VAL A 65 -19.87 -9.46 -5.04
C VAL A 65 -19.54 -8.60 -6.25
N GLY A 66 -18.54 -7.70 -6.14
CA GLY A 66 -18.07 -6.86 -7.23
C GLY A 66 -16.63 -6.42 -7.00
N VAL A 67 -15.79 -6.53 -8.02
CA VAL A 67 -14.36 -6.17 -7.96
C VAL A 67 -13.93 -5.39 -9.20
N SER A 68 -12.75 -4.75 -9.16
CA SER A 68 -12.12 -4.23 -10.38
C SER A 68 -11.46 -5.37 -11.18
N GLY A 69 -11.13 -5.09 -12.43
CA GLY A 69 -10.44 -6.05 -13.31
C GLY A 69 -8.98 -6.31 -12.95
N ASP A 70 -8.48 -5.77 -11.83
CA ASP A 70 -7.09 -5.95 -11.39
C ASP A 70 -6.85 -7.34 -10.75
N PHE A 71 -7.91 -8.10 -10.45
CA PHE A 71 -7.84 -9.43 -9.84
C PHE A 71 -7.75 -10.57 -10.88
N TYR A 72 -6.87 -10.44 -11.85
CA TYR A 72 -6.72 -11.41 -12.94
C TYR A 72 -5.84 -12.62 -12.61
N ASP A 73 -5.00 -12.53 -11.57
CA ASP A 73 -4.12 -13.62 -11.18
C ASP A 73 -4.90 -14.68 -10.37
N GLU A 74 -5.21 -15.81 -11.02
CA GLU A 74 -5.97 -16.88 -10.40
C GLU A 74 -5.18 -17.65 -9.33
N THR A 75 -3.86 -17.52 -9.27
CA THR A 75 -3.04 -18.13 -8.23
C THR A 75 -3.08 -17.30 -6.96
N LEU A 76 -2.90 -15.99 -7.12
CA LEU A 76 -2.95 -15.05 -5.99
C LEU A 76 -4.38 -14.77 -5.53
N TRP A 77 -5.34 -14.70 -6.46
CA TRP A 77 -6.74 -14.34 -6.21
C TRP A 77 -7.74 -15.37 -6.76
N PRO A 78 -7.64 -16.66 -6.37
CA PRO A 78 -8.47 -17.71 -6.96
C PRO A 78 -9.98 -17.54 -6.75
N GLU A 79 -10.37 -16.86 -5.66
CA GLU A 79 -11.76 -16.53 -5.33
C GLU A 79 -12.27 -15.28 -6.06
N LEU A 80 -11.40 -14.27 -6.28
CA LEU A 80 -11.80 -12.95 -6.79
C LEU A 80 -11.78 -12.87 -8.32
N SER A 81 -10.94 -13.65 -9.00
CA SER A 81 -10.89 -13.70 -10.47
C SER A 81 -12.22 -14.12 -11.12
N LYS A 82 -13.17 -14.64 -10.32
CA LYS A 82 -14.49 -15.12 -10.75
C LYS A 82 -15.65 -14.25 -10.27
N VAL A 83 -15.35 -13.21 -9.48
CA VAL A 83 -16.35 -12.24 -9.02
C VAL A 83 -16.68 -11.26 -10.14
N ASP A 84 -17.91 -10.78 -10.18
CA ASP A 84 -18.37 -9.86 -11.22
C ASP A 84 -17.50 -8.58 -11.24
N GLN A 85 -17.07 -8.20 -12.45
CA GLN A 85 -16.26 -7.02 -12.66
C GLN A 85 -17.15 -5.79 -12.76
N VAL A 86 -17.03 -4.88 -11.78
CA VAL A 86 -17.78 -3.61 -11.70
C VAL A 86 -16.95 -2.40 -12.14
N GLN A 87 -15.68 -2.62 -12.49
CA GLN A 87 -14.76 -1.60 -12.96
C GLN A 87 -13.62 -2.26 -13.74
N TYR A 88 -13.17 -1.67 -14.84
CA TYR A 88 -12.11 -2.26 -15.66
C TYR A 88 -10.77 -2.35 -14.91
N SER A 89 -10.41 -1.29 -14.19
CA SER A 89 -9.28 -1.25 -13.26
C SER A 89 -9.58 -0.25 -12.14
N ALA A 90 -8.82 -0.28 -11.05
CA ALA A 90 -8.96 0.64 -9.92
C ALA A 90 -8.91 2.14 -10.31
N HIS A 91 -8.36 2.45 -11.48
CA HIS A 91 -8.20 3.81 -12.01
C HIS A 91 -9.13 4.15 -13.18
N SER A 92 -10.02 3.26 -13.56
CA SER A 92 -10.99 3.47 -14.64
C SER A 92 -12.34 3.98 -14.12
N GLU A 93 -13.22 4.36 -15.03
CA GLU A 93 -14.61 4.69 -14.69
C GLU A 93 -15.35 3.46 -14.15
N ILE A 94 -16.27 3.70 -13.20
CA ILE A 94 -17.11 2.66 -12.62
C ILE A 94 -18.22 2.29 -13.61
N ASP A 95 -18.42 0.99 -13.82
CA ASP A 95 -19.60 0.47 -14.48
C ASP A 95 -20.78 0.41 -13.48
N PHE A 96 -21.55 1.48 -13.45
CA PHE A 96 -22.70 1.59 -12.54
C PHE A 96 -23.79 0.56 -12.80
N GLU A 97 -23.94 0.09 -14.04
CA GLU A 97 -24.93 -0.95 -14.38
C GLU A 97 -24.49 -2.28 -13.78
N ALA A 98 -23.24 -2.68 -13.99
CA ALA A 98 -22.68 -3.89 -13.40
C ALA A 98 -22.67 -3.82 -11.85
N LEU A 99 -22.36 -2.64 -11.27
CA LEU A 99 -22.36 -2.46 -9.82
C LEU A 99 -23.78 -2.61 -9.24
N LEU A 100 -24.79 -2.06 -9.91
CA LEU A 100 -26.19 -2.20 -9.48
C LEU A 100 -26.71 -3.64 -9.63
N ASP A 101 -26.30 -4.34 -10.67
CA ASP A 101 -26.64 -5.75 -10.88
C ASP A 101 -25.98 -6.66 -9.84
N ALA A 102 -24.77 -6.34 -9.38
CA ALA A 102 -24.09 -7.06 -8.31
C ALA A 102 -24.77 -6.84 -6.93
N GLN A 103 -25.58 -5.79 -6.77
CA GLN A 103 -26.34 -5.48 -5.56
C GLN A 103 -25.51 -5.48 -4.27
N PRO A 104 -24.39 -4.76 -4.18
CA PRO A 104 -23.65 -4.64 -2.93
C PRO A 104 -24.41 -3.77 -1.91
N GLU A 105 -24.24 -4.07 -0.62
CA GLU A 105 -24.65 -3.20 0.49
C GLU A 105 -23.67 -2.04 0.67
N ILE A 106 -22.37 -2.34 0.40
CA ILE A 106 -21.25 -1.44 0.55
C ILE A 106 -20.39 -1.43 -0.70
N TYR A 107 -19.91 -0.25 -1.06
CA TYR A 107 -18.87 -0.08 -2.06
C TYR A 107 -17.67 0.64 -1.43
N ILE A 108 -16.53 -0.07 -1.29
CA ILE A 108 -15.29 0.49 -0.76
C ILE A 108 -14.50 1.12 -1.90
N VAL A 109 -14.20 2.41 -1.78
CA VAL A 109 -13.50 3.21 -2.77
C VAL A 109 -12.30 3.93 -2.17
N PHE A 110 -11.38 4.39 -3.01
CA PHE A 110 -10.32 5.28 -2.55
C PHE A 110 -10.88 6.59 -1.99
N ALA A 111 -10.27 7.08 -0.90
CA ALA A 111 -10.65 8.32 -0.24
C ALA A 111 -9.89 9.54 -0.78
N THR A 112 -8.58 9.41 -0.99
CA THR A 112 -7.68 10.56 -1.11
C THR A 112 -6.71 10.51 -2.31
N ASN A 113 -6.80 9.50 -3.18
CA ASN A 113 -5.89 9.36 -4.32
C ASN A 113 -6.10 10.41 -5.43
N GLY A 114 -7.17 11.22 -5.33
CA GLY A 114 -7.51 12.26 -6.31
C GLY A 114 -8.07 11.75 -7.65
N MET A 115 -8.15 10.43 -7.83
CA MET A 115 -8.67 9.79 -9.04
C MET A 115 -10.15 9.46 -8.93
N VAL A 116 -10.67 9.38 -7.71
CA VAL A 116 -12.04 9.00 -7.40
C VAL A 116 -12.78 10.18 -6.79
N ASP A 117 -13.82 10.68 -7.44
CA ASP A 117 -14.74 11.65 -6.87
C ASP A 117 -15.79 10.92 -6.00
N THR A 118 -15.42 10.68 -4.74
CA THR A 118 -16.28 9.99 -3.77
C THR A 118 -17.63 10.69 -3.58
N GLY A 119 -17.66 12.03 -3.69
CA GLY A 119 -18.90 12.81 -3.61
C GLY A 119 -19.85 12.47 -4.75
N ALA A 120 -19.35 12.50 -5.99
CA ALA A 120 -20.15 12.17 -7.17
C ALA A 120 -20.62 10.71 -7.17
N ILE A 121 -19.83 9.78 -6.64
CA ILE A 121 -20.23 8.37 -6.50
C ILE A 121 -21.36 8.25 -5.47
N ARG A 122 -21.25 8.91 -4.30
CA ARG A 122 -22.29 8.93 -3.28
C ARG A 122 -23.60 9.49 -3.79
N GLU A 123 -23.57 10.58 -4.54
CA GLU A 123 -24.79 11.16 -5.16
C GLU A 123 -25.57 10.16 -6.00
N LYS A 124 -24.89 9.20 -6.63
CA LYS A 124 -25.50 8.16 -7.46
C LYS A 124 -25.95 6.95 -6.66
N LEU A 125 -25.19 6.53 -5.65
CA LEU A 125 -25.38 5.25 -4.96
C LEU A 125 -26.16 5.35 -3.65
N ASP A 126 -26.06 6.46 -2.89
CA ASP A 126 -26.85 6.66 -1.67
C ASP A 126 -28.38 6.55 -1.92
N PRO A 127 -28.94 7.12 -3.03
CA PRO A 127 -30.39 6.99 -3.31
C PRO A 127 -30.88 5.56 -3.57
N VAL A 128 -29.99 4.65 -3.96
CA VAL A 128 -30.31 3.23 -4.22
C VAL A 128 -29.91 2.32 -3.07
N GLY A 129 -29.44 2.90 -1.96
CA GLY A 129 -29.16 2.18 -0.71
C GLY A 129 -27.77 1.54 -0.62
N ILE A 130 -26.88 1.82 -1.56
CA ILE A 130 -25.49 1.34 -1.52
C ILE A 130 -24.64 2.37 -0.75
N LYS A 131 -24.03 1.95 0.36
CA LYS A 131 -23.16 2.81 1.17
C LYS A 131 -21.76 2.88 0.57
N VAL A 132 -21.29 4.07 0.28
CA VAL A 132 -19.92 4.30 -0.25
C VAL A 132 -18.98 4.62 0.90
N VAL A 133 -18.09 3.70 1.21
CA VAL A 133 -17.09 3.80 2.29
C VAL A 133 -15.73 4.11 1.67
N ALA A 134 -15.12 5.20 2.11
CA ALA A 134 -13.84 5.69 1.56
C ALA A 134 -12.67 5.23 2.42
N LEU A 135 -11.85 4.31 1.92
CA LEU A 135 -10.65 3.76 2.59
C LEU A 135 -9.53 3.59 1.57
N ASP A 136 -8.32 4.01 1.92
CA ASP A 136 -7.17 4.02 1.01
C ASP A 136 -6.25 2.81 1.15
N PHE A 137 -5.88 2.47 2.38
CA PHE A 137 -4.94 1.39 2.77
C PHE A 137 -3.51 1.53 2.19
N TYR A 138 -3.12 2.69 1.69
CA TYR A 138 -1.78 2.90 1.13
C TYR A 138 -0.97 4.01 1.82
N LYS A 139 -1.56 4.76 2.74
CA LYS A 139 -0.86 5.78 3.51
C LYS A 139 -0.46 5.24 4.87
N TYR A 140 0.81 5.37 5.21
CA TYR A 140 1.34 4.85 6.47
C TYR A 140 0.56 5.38 7.68
N ASP A 141 0.36 6.70 7.75
CA ASP A 141 -0.28 7.34 8.91
C ASP A 141 -1.76 6.99 9.10
N SER A 142 -2.47 6.62 8.03
CA SER A 142 -3.89 6.24 8.11
C SER A 142 -4.13 4.72 8.09
N LEU A 143 -3.11 3.92 7.73
CA LEU A 143 -3.27 2.48 7.51
C LEU A 143 -3.92 1.76 8.70
N ARG A 144 -3.41 1.98 9.91
CA ARG A 144 -3.95 1.33 11.12
C ARG A 144 -5.38 1.75 11.41
N TYR A 145 -5.69 3.04 11.23
CA TYR A 145 -7.06 3.54 11.39
C TYR A 145 -8.02 2.91 10.37
N GLU A 146 -7.61 2.82 9.12
CA GLU A 146 -8.44 2.23 8.06
C GLU A 146 -8.64 0.72 8.26
N ILE A 147 -7.62 0.02 8.77
CA ILE A 147 -7.73 -1.39 9.19
C ILE A 147 -8.71 -1.51 10.36
N GLU A 148 -8.66 -0.61 11.36
CA GLU A 148 -9.60 -0.60 12.48
C GLU A 148 -11.04 -0.37 12.02
N VAL A 149 -11.26 0.58 11.09
CA VAL A 149 -12.58 0.82 10.48
C VAL A 149 -13.11 -0.47 9.82
N LEU A 150 -12.28 -1.12 9.01
CA LEU A 150 -12.68 -2.35 8.33
C LEU A 150 -12.91 -3.50 9.31
N ALA A 151 -12.05 -3.68 10.31
CA ALA A 151 -12.19 -4.70 11.34
C ALA A 151 -13.51 -4.52 12.13
N THR A 152 -13.83 -3.29 12.53
CA THR A 152 -15.09 -2.97 13.22
C THR A 152 -16.30 -3.25 12.33
N MET A 153 -16.23 -2.96 11.04
CA MET A 153 -17.32 -3.25 10.10
C MET A 153 -17.64 -4.74 9.99
N PHE A 154 -16.65 -5.62 10.25
CA PHE A 154 -16.78 -7.06 10.06
C PHE A 154 -16.63 -7.87 11.37
N GLY A 155 -16.50 -7.22 12.54
CA GLY A 155 -16.32 -7.91 13.82
C GLY A 155 -14.99 -8.67 13.92
N LYS A 156 -13.91 -8.06 13.39
CA LYS A 156 -12.58 -8.65 13.27
C LYS A 156 -11.54 -7.99 14.17
N GLU A 157 -11.94 -7.51 15.34
CA GLU A 157 -11.07 -6.80 16.28
C GLU A 157 -9.95 -7.69 16.84
N ASN A 158 -10.19 -9.01 16.95
CA ASN A 158 -9.17 -9.94 17.42
C ASN A 158 -8.06 -10.11 16.38
N GLU A 159 -8.45 -10.35 15.14
CA GLU A 159 -7.53 -10.48 14.00
C GLU A 159 -6.75 -9.18 13.77
N MET A 160 -7.40 -8.03 13.94
CA MET A 160 -6.75 -6.71 13.90
C MET A 160 -5.70 -6.57 15.00
N ASN A 161 -6.00 -6.98 16.23
CA ASN A 161 -5.04 -6.90 17.34
C ASN A 161 -3.81 -7.79 17.09
N GLU A 162 -4.00 -8.99 16.52
CA GLU A 162 -2.90 -9.88 16.14
C GLU A 162 -2.06 -9.24 15.01
N LEU A 163 -2.71 -8.67 14.00
CA LEU A 163 -2.05 -7.96 12.90
C LEU A 163 -1.23 -6.76 13.41
N PHE A 164 -1.80 -5.96 14.31
CA PHE A 164 -1.10 -4.80 14.87
C PHE A 164 0.09 -5.20 15.74
N ALA A 165 0.00 -6.32 16.47
CA ALA A 165 1.13 -6.85 17.23
C ALA A 165 2.28 -7.27 16.29
N GLU A 166 1.99 -7.88 15.16
CA GLU A 166 2.98 -8.21 14.14
C GLU A 166 3.61 -6.94 13.52
N PHE A 167 2.78 -5.94 13.19
CA PHE A 167 3.28 -4.66 12.70
C PHE A 167 4.23 -3.99 13.71
N ASP A 168 3.84 -3.97 14.99
CA ASP A 168 4.64 -3.40 16.07
C ASP A 168 6.00 -4.13 16.23
N GLU A 169 6.03 -5.46 16.04
CA GLU A 169 7.26 -6.25 16.09
C GLU A 169 8.21 -5.86 14.94
N ILE A 170 7.71 -5.82 13.70
CA ILE A 170 8.50 -5.45 12.52
C ILE A 170 9.02 -4.02 12.64
N GLU A 171 8.13 -3.07 12.95
CA GLU A 171 8.48 -1.65 13.07
C GLU A 171 9.47 -1.40 14.22
N SER A 172 9.29 -2.06 15.36
CA SER A 172 10.21 -1.95 16.50
C SER A 172 11.58 -2.54 16.17
N MET A 173 11.64 -3.65 15.45
CA MET A 173 12.89 -4.25 15.01
C MET A 173 13.65 -3.26 14.12
N VAL A 174 12.99 -2.67 13.11
CA VAL A 174 13.63 -1.70 12.21
C VAL A 174 14.02 -0.43 12.98
N ALA A 175 13.12 0.16 13.76
CA ALA A 175 13.36 1.38 14.51
C ALA A 175 14.52 1.25 15.51
N SER A 176 14.68 0.08 16.16
CA SER A 176 15.76 -0.17 17.11
C SER A 176 17.16 -0.01 16.51
N LYS A 177 17.30 -0.23 15.19
CA LYS A 177 18.57 -0.05 14.48
C LYS A 177 18.94 1.42 14.30
N PHE A 178 17.95 2.31 14.37
CA PHE A 178 18.10 3.74 14.15
C PHE A 178 17.98 4.59 15.41
N GLU A 179 17.93 3.98 16.61
CA GLU A 179 17.76 4.68 17.89
C GLU A 179 18.75 5.85 18.12
N ASN A 180 19.97 5.73 17.59
CA ASN A 180 21.03 6.73 17.75
C ASN A 180 21.36 7.45 16.43
N PHE A 181 20.51 7.33 15.41
CA PHE A 181 20.71 8.01 14.15
C PHE A 181 20.25 9.46 14.22
N ASP A 182 21.09 10.35 13.75
CA ASP A 182 20.67 11.69 13.36
C ASP A 182 20.46 11.77 11.83
N ASP A 183 19.88 12.85 11.34
CA ASP A 183 19.56 13.00 9.92
C ASP A 183 20.78 12.96 9.01
N SER A 184 21.99 13.30 9.53
CA SER A 184 23.23 13.22 8.73
C SER A 184 23.70 11.80 8.45
N GLN A 185 23.17 10.81 9.15
CA GLN A 185 23.49 9.39 8.98
C GLN A 185 22.49 8.68 8.07
N ARG A 186 21.37 9.33 7.77
CA ARG A 186 20.36 8.80 6.86
C ARG A 186 20.85 8.88 5.42
N ARG A 187 20.44 7.90 4.61
CA ARG A 187 20.73 7.94 3.17
C ARG A 187 19.82 8.92 2.47
N THR A 188 20.39 9.80 1.65
CA THR A 188 19.62 10.72 0.81
C THR A 188 19.13 9.99 -0.44
N ILE A 189 17.84 10.12 -0.72
CA ILE A 189 17.16 9.38 -1.77
C ILE A 189 16.37 10.34 -2.66
N VAL A 190 16.52 10.21 -3.97
CA VAL A 190 15.50 10.66 -4.90
C VAL A 190 14.57 9.50 -5.21
N MET A 191 13.27 9.70 -5.04
CA MET A 191 12.26 8.71 -5.43
C MET A 191 11.57 9.20 -6.69
N GLU A 192 11.86 8.57 -7.83
CA GLU A 192 11.25 8.90 -9.10
C GLU A 192 9.98 8.06 -9.34
N HIS A 193 8.99 8.71 -9.91
CA HIS A 193 7.78 8.05 -10.36
C HIS A 193 8.05 7.25 -11.65
N HIS A 194 7.40 6.11 -11.83
CA HIS A 194 7.54 5.27 -13.03
C HIS A 194 7.39 6.03 -14.35
N ALA A 195 6.62 7.11 -14.37
CA ALA A 195 6.46 7.96 -15.56
C ALA A 195 7.73 8.70 -15.98
N SER A 196 8.74 8.81 -15.10
CA SER A 196 10.03 9.44 -15.41
C SER A 196 10.83 8.72 -16.49
N LEU A 197 10.52 7.46 -16.75
CA LEU A 197 11.26 6.64 -17.71
C LEU A 197 11.10 7.10 -19.16
N THR A 198 9.98 7.72 -19.47
CA THR A 198 9.63 8.16 -20.83
C THR A 198 9.43 9.66 -20.95
N ARG A 199 9.66 10.43 -19.88
CA ARG A 199 9.39 11.86 -19.78
C ARG A 199 10.47 12.58 -18.99
N ASP A 200 10.33 13.89 -18.83
CA ASP A 200 11.09 14.66 -17.86
C ASP A 200 10.91 14.09 -16.45
N PRO A 201 11.92 14.16 -15.58
CA PRO A 201 11.84 13.56 -14.27
C PRO A 201 10.60 14.00 -13.48
N VAL A 202 9.88 13.03 -12.96
CA VAL A 202 8.77 13.21 -12.03
C VAL A 202 9.18 12.55 -10.71
N VAL A 203 9.27 13.35 -9.65
CA VAL A 203 9.65 12.86 -8.33
C VAL A 203 8.44 12.72 -7.44
N LEU A 204 8.47 11.74 -6.54
CA LEU A 204 7.53 11.59 -5.45
C LEU A 204 7.94 12.52 -4.29
N THR A 205 6.98 13.15 -3.64
CA THR A 205 7.21 14.24 -2.68
C THR A 205 6.67 13.89 -1.29
N GLY A 206 6.59 14.87 -0.38
CA GLY A 206 6.25 14.66 1.02
C GLY A 206 4.89 14.03 1.29
N THR A 207 3.93 14.14 0.36
CA THR A 207 2.61 13.49 0.53
C THR A 207 2.53 12.09 -0.09
N SER A 208 3.63 11.59 -0.66
CA SER A 208 3.72 10.21 -1.13
C SER A 208 3.94 9.26 0.04
N GLN A 209 3.25 8.14 0.04
CA GLN A 209 3.46 7.04 0.98
C GLN A 209 4.91 6.52 0.99
N TRP A 210 5.61 6.61 -0.13
CA TRP A 210 7.02 6.24 -0.22
C TRP A 210 7.92 7.08 0.69
N THR A 211 7.60 8.36 0.90
CA THR A 211 8.38 9.25 1.79
C THR A 211 8.38 8.73 3.22
N ASP A 212 7.23 8.27 3.73
CA ASP A 212 7.12 7.68 5.07
C ASP A 212 7.92 6.37 5.17
N VAL A 213 7.77 5.48 4.19
CA VAL A 213 8.49 4.20 4.15
C VAL A 213 10.01 4.43 4.08
N ILE A 214 10.46 5.35 3.24
CA ILE A 214 11.88 5.75 3.12
C ILE A 214 12.41 6.25 4.47
N TYR A 215 11.68 7.15 5.13
CA TYR A 215 12.12 7.71 6.42
C TYR A 215 12.27 6.62 7.48
N ARG A 216 11.31 5.71 7.59
CA ARG A 216 11.33 4.61 8.56
C ARG A 216 12.42 3.59 8.26
N ALA A 217 12.76 3.40 7.00
CA ALA A 217 13.88 2.56 6.55
C ALA A 217 15.27 3.22 6.70
N GLY A 218 15.34 4.42 7.30
CA GLY A 218 16.62 5.13 7.54
C GLY A 218 17.07 6.02 6.38
N GLY A 219 16.17 6.37 5.46
CA GLY A 219 16.42 7.31 4.37
C GLY A 219 15.82 8.69 4.60
N ILE A 220 16.07 9.62 3.68
CA ILE A 220 15.43 10.93 3.54
C ILE A 220 15.14 11.15 2.06
N ASN A 221 13.88 11.40 1.71
CA ASN A 221 13.52 11.82 0.36
C ASN A 221 13.94 13.28 0.15
N VAL A 222 14.88 13.52 -0.77
CA VAL A 222 15.46 14.86 -1.01
C VAL A 222 14.45 15.88 -1.57
N PHE A 223 13.27 15.44 -1.98
CA PHE A 223 12.19 16.27 -2.49
C PHE A 223 10.92 16.24 -1.61
N GLU A 224 11.03 15.80 -0.35
CA GLU A 224 9.89 15.76 0.59
C GLU A 224 9.22 17.10 0.84
N ASP A 225 9.97 18.21 0.71
CA ASP A 225 9.45 19.58 0.89
C ASP A 225 8.64 20.12 -0.30
N LEU A 226 8.66 19.42 -1.45
CA LEU A 226 7.90 19.86 -2.61
C LEU A 226 6.40 19.55 -2.45
N PRO A 227 5.53 20.44 -2.96
CA PRO A 227 4.09 20.27 -2.83
C PRO A 227 3.55 19.14 -3.73
N GLY A 228 2.43 18.55 -3.28
CA GLY A 228 1.71 17.51 -4.01
C GLY A 228 2.25 16.11 -3.74
N HIS A 229 1.70 15.13 -4.46
CA HIS A 229 2.12 13.74 -4.40
C HIS A 229 3.29 13.46 -5.35
N THR A 230 3.24 14.07 -6.53
CA THR A 230 4.28 14.04 -7.56
C THR A 230 4.54 15.45 -8.09
N THR A 231 5.77 15.72 -8.49
CA THR A 231 6.17 17.02 -9.05
C THR A 231 7.20 16.81 -10.16
N HIS A 232 7.07 17.55 -11.26
CA HIS A 232 8.11 17.61 -12.27
C HIS A 232 9.30 18.41 -11.76
N VAL A 233 10.49 17.92 -11.98
CA VAL A 233 11.75 18.61 -11.66
C VAL A 233 12.68 18.56 -12.87
N ASP A 234 13.57 19.55 -12.98
CA ASP A 234 14.63 19.53 -13.97
C ASP A 234 15.71 18.51 -13.56
N MET A 235 16.40 17.90 -14.54
CA MET A 235 17.50 16.96 -14.28
C MET A 235 18.59 17.63 -13.41
N GLU A 236 18.87 18.90 -13.64
CA GLU A 236 19.82 19.69 -12.85
C GLU A 236 19.44 19.74 -11.35
N ALA A 237 18.15 19.78 -11.03
CA ALA A 237 17.70 19.77 -9.63
C ALA A 237 18.04 18.42 -8.95
N ILE A 238 17.96 17.30 -9.67
CA ILE A 238 18.36 15.98 -9.15
C ILE A 238 19.88 15.91 -8.98
N ILE A 239 20.64 16.40 -9.98
CA ILE A 239 22.10 16.45 -9.95
C ILE A 239 22.59 17.32 -8.78
N ASP A 240 21.97 18.48 -8.54
CA ASP A 240 22.34 19.38 -7.45
C ASP A 240 22.09 18.76 -6.06
N LYS A 241 21.07 17.91 -5.92
CA LYS A 241 20.84 17.16 -4.69
C LYS A 241 21.87 16.05 -4.48
N ASN A 242 22.43 15.49 -5.58
CA ASN A 242 23.43 14.42 -5.58
C ASN A 242 23.13 13.31 -4.56
N PRO A 243 21.97 12.63 -4.65
CA PRO A 243 21.53 11.66 -3.65
C PRO A 243 22.43 10.44 -3.56
N ASP A 244 22.40 9.77 -2.39
CA ASP A 244 23.07 8.48 -2.20
C ASP A 244 22.43 7.36 -3.01
N VAL A 245 21.12 7.43 -3.24
CA VAL A 245 20.32 6.39 -3.94
C VAL A 245 19.31 7.04 -4.87
N ILE A 246 19.14 6.44 -6.06
CA ILE A 246 18.02 6.71 -6.96
C ILE A 246 17.05 5.53 -6.86
N MET A 247 15.81 5.81 -6.44
CA MET A 247 14.74 4.82 -6.37
C MET A 247 13.65 5.11 -7.39
N PHE A 248 12.99 4.05 -7.82
CA PHE A 248 11.82 4.11 -8.70
C PHE A 248 10.67 3.30 -8.12
N ASP A 249 9.47 3.84 -8.30
CA ASP A 249 8.23 3.11 -8.14
C ASP A 249 8.07 2.07 -9.26
N GLY A 250 7.94 0.82 -8.89
CA GLY A 250 7.98 -0.33 -9.81
C GLY A 250 6.68 -0.66 -10.54
N ILE A 251 5.68 0.23 -10.54
CA ILE A 251 4.35 -0.07 -11.13
C ILE A 251 4.41 -0.47 -12.61
N THR A 252 5.37 0.06 -13.37
CA THR A 252 5.53 -0.24 -14.81
C THR A 252 6.74 -1.11 -15.14
N PHE A 253 7.42 -1.57 -14.10
CA PHE A 253 8.55 -2.48 -14.26
C PHE A 253 8.07 -3.88 -13.96
N ASP A 254 8.04 -4.77 -14.72
CA ASP A 254 7.61 -6.15 -14.52
C ASP A 254 8.08 -6.76 -13.16
N LEU A 255 7.63 -6.14 -12.07
CA LEU A 255 7.91 -6.49 -10.68
C LEU A 255 6.61 -6.81 -9.93
N GLY A 256 6.70 -7.70 -8.94
CA GLY A 256 5.61 -8.15 -8.11
C GLY A 256 5.32 -9.64 -8.22
N TYR A 257 4.19 -10.06 -7.69
CA TYR A 257 3.77 -11.47 -7.73
C TYR A 257 3.50 -11.90 -9.18
N ASN A 258 4.03 -13.06 -9.59
CA ASN A 258 4.00 -13.56 -10.97
C ASN A 258 4.63 -12.64 -12.03
N SER A 259 5.14 -11.51 -11.63
CA SER A 259 5.93 -10.67 -12.52
C SER A 259 7.30 -11.32 -12.71
N TYR A 260 7.54 -11.79 -13.91
CA TYR A 260 8.75 -12.52 -14.22
C TYR A 260 9.32 -12.02 -15.54
N ASP A 261 10.38 -11.27 -15.45
CA ASP A 261 11.23 -10.96 -16.59
C ASP A 261 12.12 -12.18 -16.88
N GLU A 262 11.67 -13.08 -17.76
CA GLU A 262 12.40 -14.30 -18.12
C GLU A 262 13.80 -13.98 -18.68
N GLU A 263 13.99 -12.81 -19.29
CA GLU A 263 15.27 -12.37 -19.81
C GLU A 263 16.09 -11.58 -18.75
N GLY A 264 15.49 -11.19 -17.62
CA GLY A 264 16.14 -10.47 -16.53
C GLY A 264 16.57 -9.05 -16.88
N ASN A 265 16.04 -8.47 -17.96
CA ASN A 265 16.61 -7.29 -18.57
C ASN A 265 15.79 -6.02 -18.45
N THR A 266 14.47 -6.10 -18.19
CA THR A 266 13.57 -4.92 -18.22
C THR A 266 14.00 -3.89 -17.19
N CYS A 267 14.27 -4.32 -15.99
CA CYS A 267 14.70 -3.46 -14.90
C CYS A 267 16.09 -2.87 -15.14
N LYS A 268 17.03 -3.69 -15.56
CA LYS A 268 18.38 -3.28 -15.92
C LYS A 268 18.40 -2.27 -17.06
N ASN A 269 17.74 -2.58 -18.17
CA ASN A 269 17.65 -1.70 -19.34
C ASN A 269 17.08 -0.32 -18.97
N HIS A 270 16.16 -0.31 -18.03
CA HIS A 270 15.53 0.89 -17.53
C HIS A 270 16.53 1.74 -16.73
N MET A 271 17.27 1.10 -15.81
CA MET A 271 18.29 1.78 -15.02
C MET A 271 19.47 2.24 -15.88
N GLU A 272 19.85 1.49 -16.90
CA GLU A 272 20.85 1.91 -17.90
C GLU A 272 20.43 3.20 -18.62
N HIS A 273 19.13 3.32 -18.98
CA HIS A 273 18.62 4.54 -19.58
C HIS A 273 18.71 5.75 -18.63
N ILE A 274 18.54 5.55 -17.31
CA ILE A 274 18.73 6.61 -16.31
C ILE A 274 20.19 7.03 -16.21
N VAL A 275 21.12 6.07 -16.22
CA VAL A 275 22.56 6.33 -16.21
C VAL A 275 23.01 7.17 -17.43
N GLU A 276 22.38 6.98 -18.57
CA GLU A 276 22.65 7.70 -19.81
C GLU A 276 22.10 9.14 -19.83
N ARG A 277 21.35 9.56 -18.82
CA ARG A 277 20.86 10.94 -18.73
C ARG A 277 22.04 11.92 -18.60
N PRO A 278 22.00 13.07 -19.28
CA PRO A 278 23.09 14.04 -19.23
C PRO A 278 23.46 14.47 -17.81
N GLY A 279 24.72 14.26 -17.41
CA GLY A 279 25.25 14.64 -16.10
C GLY A 279 25.03 13.62 -14.97
N PHE A 280 24.27 12.56 -15.18
CA PHE A 280 24.00 11.54 -14.15
C PHE A 280 25.21 10.64 -13.90
N ASP A 281 26.09 10.48 -14.86
CA ASP A 281 27.34 9.72 -14.77
C ASP A 281 28.28 10.21 -13.65
N SER A 282 28.10 11.44 -13.16
CA SER A 282 28.88 12.02 -12.07
C SER A 282 28.21 11.95 -10.69
N MET A 283 26.94 11.53 -10.63
CA MET A 283 26.19 11.45 -9.36
C MET A 283 26.65 10.28 -8.50
N GLN A 284 26.66 10.49 -7.18
CA GLN A 284 27.09 9.45 -6.22
C GLN A 284 26.31 8.14 -6.37
N ALA A 285 25.00 8.22 -6.53
CA ALA A 285 24.14 7.05 -6.70
C ALA A 285 24.55 6.23 -7.93
N VAL A 286 24.85 6.88 -9.06
CA VAL A 286 25.24 6.22 -10.30
C VAL A 286 26.67 5.66 -10.19
N VAL A 287 27.62 6.44 -9.66
CA VAL A 287 29.03 6.03 -9.50
C VAL A 287 29.18 4.80 -8.57
N ASN A 288 28.27 4.68 -7.61
CA ASN A 288 28.28 3.58 -6.62
C ASN A 288 27.28 2.47 -6.93
N ASP A 289 26.68 2.45 -8.13
CA ASP A 289 25.65 1.49 -8.55
C ASP A 289 24.46 1.42 -7.55
N LYS A 290 24.07 2.57 -6.96
CA LYS A 290 22.99 2.68 -5.98
C LYS A 290 21.68 3.15 -6.62
N MET A 291 21.14 2.30 -7.48
CA MET A 291 19.83 2.48 -8.09
C MET A 291 18.96 1.27 -7.78
N LEU A 292 17.72 1.54 -7.39
CA LEU A 292 16.77 0.55 -6.88
C LEU A 292 15.39 0.77 -7.47
N VAL A 293 14.77 -0.28 -7.96
CA VAL A 293 13.34 -0.31 -8.25
C VAL A 293 12.67 -1.24 -7.25
N MET A 294 11.60 -0.78 -6.62
CA MET A 294 10.77 -1.61 -5.75
C MET A 294 9.37 -1.73 -6.34
N SER A 295 8.78 -2.93 -6.27
CA SER A 295 7.40 -3.17 -6.69
C SER A 295 6.44 -2.17 -6.04
N GLY A 296 5.43 -1.73 -6.78
CA GLY A 296 4.37 -0.85 -6.26
C GLY A 296 3.61 -1.44 -5.07
N GLU A 297 3.65 -2.75 -4.87
CA GLU A 297 3.03 -3.42 -3.72
C GLU A 297 3.63 -2.97 -2.38
N PHE A 298 4.91 -2.55 -2.34
CA PHE A 298 5.53 -1.97 -1.15
C PHE A 298 4.91 -0.62 -0.74
N ALA A 299 4.16 0.00 -1.60
CA ALA A 299 3.46 1.25 -1.33
C ALA A 299 1.98 1.04 -0.97
N GLY A 300 1.60 -0.17 -0.59
CA GLY A 300 0.26 -0.58 -0.15
C GLY A 300 0.30 -1.27 1.23
N PRO A 301 -0.66 -2.14 1.55
CA PRO A 301 -0.72 -2.85 2.85
C PRO A 301 0.52 -3.68 3.18
N MET A 302 1.31 -4.09 2.16
CA MET A 302 2.58 -4.81 2.34
C MET A 302 3.72 -3.91 2.86
N MET A 303 3.54 -2.59 2.98
CA MET A 303 4.62 -1.64 3.31
C MET A 303 5.37 -1.96 4.60
N ILE A 304 4.67 -2.49 5.62
CA ILE A 304 5.31 -2.85 6.90
C ILE A 304 6.22 -4.05 6.71
N HIS A 305 5.75 -5.10 6.03
CA HIS A 305 6.53 -6.31 5.76
C HIS A 305 7.69 -6.06 4.76
N GLY A 306 7.52 -5.08 3.87
CA GLY A 306 8.56 -4.66 2.92
C GLY A 306 9.62 -3.71 3.50
N MET A 307 9.34 -3.07 4.63
CA MET A 307 10.25 -2.10 5.25
C MET A 307 11.64 -2.67 5.58
N PRO A 308 11.79 -3.89 6.13
CA PRO A 308 13.10 -4.51 6.37
C PRO A 308 13.94 -4.65 5.12
N THR A 309 13.33 -4.92 3.95
CA THR A 309 14.02 -5.02 2.66
C THR A 309 14.67 -3.69 2.27
N LEU A 310 13.91 -2.59 2.32
CA LEU A 310 14.44 -1.26 2.03
C LEU A 310 15.50 -0.84 3.06
N ALA A 311 15.25 -1.07 4.35
CA ALA A 311 16.20 -0.73 5.42
C ALA A 311 17.53 -1.47 5.26
N LYS A 312 17.51 -2.76 4.90
CA LYS A 312 18.70 -3.56 4.61
C LYS A 312 19.44 -3.06 3.38
N TYR A 313 18.73 -2.65 2.33
CA TYR A 313 19.36 -2.05 1.15
C TYR A 313 20.10 -0.75 1.47
N LEU A 314 19.46 0.12 2.24
CA LEU A 314 20.03 1.42 2.61
C LEU A 314 21.19 1.29 3.63
N HIS A 315 21.09 0.36 4.57
CA HIS A 315 22.02 0.17 5.69
C HIS A 315 22.40 -1.29 5.89
N PRO A 316 23.09 -1.93 4.91
CA PRO A 316 23.36 -3.37 4.94
C PRO A 316 24.14 -3.83 6.17
N ASP A 317 25.03 -3.00 6.70
CA ASP A 317 25.83 -3.34 7.89
C ASP A 317 24.96 -3.45 9.14
N LEU A 318 23.95 -2.59 9.29
CA LEU A 318 23.04 -2.60 10.44
C LEU A 318 22.05 -3.77 10.40
N PHE A 319 21.73 -4.24 9.21
CA PHE A 319 20.76 -5.30 8.95
C PHE A 319 21.41 -6.61 8.48
N SER A 320 22.74 -6.78 8.71
CA SER A 320 23.48 -7.98 8.27
C SER A 320 22.89 -9.28 8.81
N GLU A 321 22.38 -9.28 10.04
CA GLU A 321 21.76 -10.44 10.70
C GLU A 321 20.25 -10.56 10.44
N VAL A 322 19.64 -9.60 9.71
CA VAL A 322 18.21 -9.61 9.41
C VAL A 322 17.96 -10.33 8.10
N ASP A 323 17.13 -11.35 8.13
CA ASP A 323 16.60 -11.99 6.93
C ASP A 323 15.38 -11.20 6.45
N ALA A 324 15.63 -10.18 5.61
CA ALA A 324 14.57 -9.30 5.12
C ALA A 324 13.60 -10.02 4.16
N GLU A 325 14.07 -11.07 3.47
CA GLU A 325 13.24 -11.84 2.55
C GLU A 325 12.19 -12.65 3.29
N SER A 326 12.50 -13.15 4.50
CA SER A 326 11.55 -13.92 5.30
C SER A 326 10.28 -13.17 5.62
N TYR A 327 10.34 -11.84 5.80
CA TYR A 327 9.14 -11.02 6.07
C TYR A 327 8.18 -10.98 4.86
N LEU A 328 8.73 -11.00 3.65
CA LEU A 328 7.93 -11.07 2.42
C LEU A 328 7.38 -12.49 2.21
N ASP A 329 8.19 -13.52 2.48
CA ASP A 329 7.75 -14.92 2.37
C ASP A 329 6.63 -15.21 3.38
N ASP A 330 6.76 -14.72 4.62
CA ASP A 330 5.75 -14.84 5.66
C ASP A 330 4.46 -14.09 5.27
N TYR A 331 4.57 -12.90 4.69
CA TYR A 331 3.43 -12.14 4.20
C TYR A 331 2.60 -12.94 3.17
N PHE A 332 3.24 -13.50 2.14
CA PHE A 332 2.55 -14.27 1.13
C PHE A 332 1.97 -15.59 1.68
N THR A 333 2.75 -16.30 2.50
CA THR A 333 2.31 -17.56 3.11
C THR A 333 1.14 -17.36 4.06
N LYS A 334 1.23 -16.33 4.93
CA LYS A 334 0.23 -16.09 5.98
C LYS A 334 -1.07 -15.52 5.42
N TYR A 335 -0.99 -14.48 4.58
CA TYR A 335 -2.17 -13.74 4.13
C TYR A 335 -2.72 -14.20 2.78
N HIS A 336 -1.87 -14.73 1.92
CA HIS A 336 -2.30 -15.19 0.60
C HIS A 336 -2.33 -16.73 0.47
N GLY A 337 -1.75 -17.47 1.44
CA GLY A 337 -1.73 -18.93 1.41
C GLY A 337 -0.90 -19.52 0.27
N VAL A 338 0.03 -18.75 -0.28
CA VAL A 338 0.88 -19.14 -1.41
C VAL A 338 2.35 -18.89 -1.11
N GLU A 339 3.25 -19.60 -1.78
CA GLU A 339 4.66 -19.24 -1.79
C GLU A 339 4.86 -17.94 -2.58
N ARG A 340 5.77 -17.09 -2.10
CA ARG A 340 6.15 -15.90 -2.85
C ARG A 340 6.91 -16.29 -4.10
N ILE A 341 6.41 -15.87 -5.24
CA ILE A 341 7.05 -16.01 -6.54
C ILE A 341 7.17 -14.63 -7.20
N GLY A 342 8.01 -14.51 -8.20
CA GLY A 342 8.26 -13.23 -8.87
C GLY A 342 9.37 -12.42 -8.21
N LYS A 343 9.66 -11.29 -8.83
CA LYS A 343 10.71 -10.36 -8.44
C LYS A 343 10.09 -9.07 -7.90
N PHE A 344 10.39 -8.72 -6.67
CA PHE A 344 9.82 -7.54 -6.00
C PHE A 344 10.77 -6.36 -5.94
N VAL A 345 12.06 -6.62 -6.06
CA VAL A 345 13.13 -5.63 -5.96
C VAL A 345 14.12 -5.86 -7.08
N CYS A 346 14.54 -4.78 -7.72
CA CYS A 346 15.60 -4.78 -8.70
C CYS A 346 16.71 -3.84 -8.21
N ASP A 347 17.84 -4.41 -7.86
CA ASP A 347 19.05 -3.69 -7.45
C ASP A 347 20.03 -3.66 -8.61
N TYR A 348 20.36 -2.47 -9.11
CA TYR A 348 21.24 -2.30 -10.28
C TYR A 348 22.61 -2.95 -10.10
N ALA A 349 23.12 -2.95 -8.88
CA ALA A 349 24.42 -3.58 -8.58
C ALA A 349 24.42 -5.12 -8.76
N LEU A 350 23.22 -5.75 -8.77
CA LEU A 350 23.07 -7.20 -8.87
C LEU A 350 22.61 -7.67 -10.26
N GLU A 351 22.21 -6.73 -11.14
CA GLU A 351 21.76 -7.00 -12.50
C GLU A 351 22.95 -6.95 -13.49
#